data_8da44d405a23e0d4839d9c8456c56690
#
_entry.id   8da44d405a23e0d4839d9c8456c56690
#
_cell.length_a   1.000
_cell.length_b   1.000
_cell.length_c   1.000
_cell.angle_alpha   90.00
_cell.angle_beta   90.00
_cell.angle_gamma   90.00
#
_symmetry.space_group_name_H-M   'P 1'
#
loop_
_entity.id
_entity.type
_entity.pdbx_description
1 polymer ?
#
loop_
_entity_poly.entity_id
_entity_poly.type
_entity_poly.pdbx_seq_one_letter_code
_entity_poly.pdbx_strand_id
1 'polypeptide(L)'
;MKEIHQFSAGFNPGDAISNQMLEIRNHLKDFEYKGDIFSENIGASKLTFVKKYKTYNKSSKDILFYHHSIHSNVLDFLRSFRSPRVLIYHNVTPHHFFESYDLKMSYLLKKGREELKKMNEKFDFVFAVSKFNQMELEELGFQNVEILPITYQLSERFPKIEKSKSKIKKLFL
;
A
#
# COMPACT_ATOMS: atom_id res chain seq x y z
N MET A 1 -15.03 -16.31 5.85
CA MET A 1 -15.11 -15.27 4.80
C MET A 1 -13.68 -14.82 4.55
N LYS A 2 -13.28 -14.55 3.31
CA LYS A 2 -11.94 -13.97 3.01
C LYS A 2 -11.91 -12.53 3.51
N GLU A 3 -10.86 -12.14 4.20
CA GLU A 3 -10.61 -10.75 4.57
C GLU A 3 -9.49 -10.16 3.71
N ILE A 4 -9.51 -8.84 3.50
CA ILE A 4 -8.48 -8.13 2.74
C ILE A 4 -7.82 -7.14 3.69
N HIS A 5 -6.61 -7.48 4.11
CA HIS A 5 -5.83 -6.66 5.04
C HIS A 5 -4.78 -5.83 4.31
N GLN A 6 -4.54 -4.63 4.81
CA GLN A 6 -3.54 -3.73 4.24
C GLN A 6 -2.36 -3.57 5.19
N PHE A 7 -1.15 -3.57 4.65
CA PHE A 7 0.09 -3.49 5.40
C PHE A 7 0.99 -2.36 4.90
N SER A 8 1.61 -1.61 5.80
CA SER A 8 2.49 -0.50 5.47
C SER A 8 3.61 -0.28 6.48
N ALA A 9 4.65 0.43 6.11
CA ALA A 9 5.70 0.89 7.01
C ALA A 9 5.16 1.87 8.06
N GLY A 10 4.20 2.70 7.70
CA GLY A 10 3.61 3.70 8.58
C GLY A 10 2.16 3.99 8.28
N PHE A 11 1.43 4.42 9.30
CA PHE A 11 0.09 4.97 9.20
C PHE A 11 0.02 6.26 9.99
N ASN A 12 -0.16 7.39 9.30
CA ASN A 12 -0.35 8.71 9.89
C ASN A 12 -1.59 9.37 9.30
N PRO A 13 -2.58 9.73 10.12
CA PRO A 13 -3.75 10.43 9.62
C PRO A 13 -3.35 11.69 8.84
N GLY A 14 -3.87 11.84 7.64
CA GLY A 14 -3.61 12.98 6.77
C GLY A 14 -2.48 12.83 5.75
N ASP A 15 -1.64 11.79 5.83
CA ASP A 15 -0.69 11.51 4.74
C ASP A 15 -1.38 10.80 3.56
N ALA A 16 -0.80 10.92 2.37
CA ALA A 16 -1.37 10.42 1.13
C ALA A 16 -1.56 8.90 1.12
N ILE A 17 -0.60 8.13 1.67
CA ILE A 17 -0.63 6.66 1.70
C ILE A 17 -1.71 6.20 2.67
N SER A 18 -1.74 6.76 3.88
CA SER A 18 -2.75 6.43 4.89
C SER A 18 -4.16 6.78 4.41
N ASN A 19 -4.33 7.90 3.73
CA ASN A 19 -5.61 8.26 3.13
C ASN A 19 -6.03 7.27 2.05
N GLN A 20 -5.11 6.85 1.17
CA GLN A 20 -5.42 5.83 0.16
C GLN A 20 -5.79 4.48 0.81
N MET A 21 -5.10 4.08 1.88
CA MET A 21 -5.46 2.86 2.63
C MET A 21 -6.88 2.94 3.20
N LEU A 22 -7.29 4.10 3.70
CA LEU A 22 -8.67 4.33 4.18
C LEU A 22 -9.67 4.25 3.04
N GLU A 23 -9.39 4.87 1.89
CA GLU A 23 -10.25 4.83 0.72
C GLU A 23 -10.40 3.40 0.17
N ILE A 24 -9.29 2.67 0.01
CA ILE A 24 -9.34 1.26 -0.40
C ILE A 24 -10.21 0.45 0.57
N ARG A 25 -10.01 0.63 1.89
CA ARG A 25 -10.82 -0.06 2.90
C ARG A 25 -12.31 0.28 2.79
N ASN A 26 -12.65 1.53 2.55
CA ASN A 26 -14.04 1.95 2.38
C ASN A 26 -14.67 1.32 1.12
N HIS A 27 -13.96 1.34 -0.01
CA HIS A 27 -14.44 0.69 -1.22
C HIS A 27 -14.58 -0.83 -1.07
N LEU A 28 -13.63 -1.49 -0.39
CA LEU A 28 -13.74 -2.93 -0.12
C LEU A 28 -14.97 -3.28 0.71
N LYS A 29 -15.36 -2.42 1.65
CA LYS A 29 -16.63 -2.59 2.40
C LYS A 29 -17.87 -2.50 1.52
N ASP A 30 -17.86 -1.65 0.49
CA ASP A 30 -18.96 -1.55 -0.47
C ASP A 30 -19.16 -2.86 -1.26
N PHE A 31 -18.12 -3.72 -1.31
CA PHE A 31 -18.13 -5.07 -1.87
C PHE A 31 -18.23 -6.17 -0.79
N GLU A 32 -18.63 -5.82 0.44
CA GLU A 32 -18.79 -6.71 1.58
C GLU A 32 -17.48 -7.37 2.10
N TYR A 33 -16.30 -6.92 1.65
CA TYR A 33 -15.05 -7.37 2.22
C TYR A 33 -14.75 -6.68 3.55
N LYS A 34 -14.29 -7.46 4.51
CA LYS A 34 -13.75 -6.98 5.79
C LYS A 34 -12.23 -6.92 5.71
N GLY A 35 -11.62 -6.13 6.59
CA GLY A 35 -10.18 -6.09 6.76
C GLY A 35 -9.73 -4.91 7.62
N ASP A 36 -8.55 -5.08 8.16
CA ASP A 36 -7.86 -4.12 9.00
C ASP A 36 -6.62 -3.56 8.30
N ILE A 37 -6.11 -2.45 8.82
CA ILE A 37 -4.86 -1.84 8.41
C ILE A 37 -3.80 -2.19 9.45
N PHE A 38 -2.67 -2.74 9.01
CA PHE A 38 -1.55 -3.15 9.85
C PHE A 38 -0.30 -2.36 9.49
N SER A 39 0.30 -1.66 10.45
CA SER A 39 1.49 -0.84 10.20
C SER A 39 2.58 -1.07 11.24
N GLU A 40 3.84 -0.85 10.83
CA GLU A 40 4.97 -0.89 11.75
C GLU A 40 4.95 0.33 12.67
N ASN A 41 4.76 1.52 12.09
CA ASN A 41 4.66 2.76 12.82
C ASN A 41 3.24 3.31 12.71
N ILE A 42 2.63 3.67 13.82
CA ILE A 42 1.29 4.24 13.87
C ILE A 42 1.39 5.55 14.61
N GLY A 43 1.03 6.64 13.91
CA GLY A 43 0.90 7.96 14.50
C GLY A 43 -0.33 8.08 15.40
N ALA A 44 -0.70 9.30 15.75
CA ALA A 44 -1.85 9.58 16.60
C ALA A 44 -3.17 9.20 15.90
N SER A 45 -3.54 7.92 15.95
CA SER A 45 -4.78 7.39 15.38
C SER A 45 -5.63 6.74 16.47
N LYS A 46 -6.94 7.06 16.47
CA LYS A 46 -7.95 6.42 17.34
C LYS A 46 -8.75 5.34 16.61
N LEU A 47 -8.38 4.99 15.37
CA LEU A 47 -9.10 4.02 14.55
C LEU A 47 -8.80 2.60 15.03
N THR A 48 -9.81 1.88 15.51
CA THR A 48 -9.68 0.54 16.11
C THR A 48 -9.26 -0.54 15.13
N PHE A 49 -9.46 -0.30 13.83
CA PHE A 49 -9.04 -1.18 12.74
C PHE A 49 -7.62 -0.86 12.22
N VAL A 50 -6.91 0.10 12.82
CA VAL A 50 -5.49 0.36 12.57
C VAL A 50 -4.68 -0.26 13.69
N LYS A 51 -3.85 -1.25 13.37
CA LYS A 51 -3.17 -2.12 14.33
C LYS A 51 -1.68 -2.26 14.04
N LYS A 52 -0.90 -2.62 15.02
CA LYS A 52 0.51 -3.00 14.82
C LYS A 52 0.59 -4.29 13.98
N TYR A 53 1.46 -4.32 12.96
CA TYR A 53 1.53 -5.44 12.02
C TYR A 53 1.77 -6.81 12.67
N LYS A 54 2.51 -6.84 13.79
CA LYS A 54 2.77 -8.08 14.54
C LYS A 54 1.52 -8.69 15.21
N THR A 55 0.43 -7.92 15.32
CA THR A 55 -0.84 -8.41 15.89
C THR A 55 -1.73 -9.12 14.88
N TYR A 56 -1.33 -9.16 13.60
CA TYR A 56 -2.07 -9.87 12.57
C TYR A 56 -2.14 -11.37 12.90
N ASN A 57 -3.35 -11.88 13.02
CA ASN A 57 -3.60 -13.31 13.22
C ASN A 57 -3.69 -14.00 11.86
N LYS A 58 -2.71 -14.85 11.59
CA LYS A 58 -2.47 -15.48 10.29
C LYS A 58 -3.66 -16.30 9.78
N SER A 59 -4.16 -15.97 8.59
CA SER A 59 -5.10 -16.81 7.86
C SER A 59 -4.63 -16.96 6.42
N SER A 60 -4.50 -18.19 5.93
CA SER A 60 -4.13 -18.47 4.53
C SER A 60 -5.25 -18.13 3.54
N LYS A 61 -6.43 -17.79 4.03
CA LYS A 61 -7.59 -17.39 3.22
C LYS A 61 -7.61 -15.90 2.92
N ASP A 62 -6.89 -15.09 3.71
CA ASP A 62 -6.88 -13.65 3.57
C ASP A 62 -6.04 -13.21 2.37
N ILE A 63 -6.35 -12.03 1.84
CA ILE A 63 -5.55 -11.35 0.82
C ILE A 63 -4.80 -10.20 1.49
N LEU A 64 -3.49 -10.10 1.25
CA LEU A 64 -2.63 -9.14 1.91
C LEU A 64 -2.14 -8.09 0.92
N PHE A 65 -2.60 -6.85 1.09
CA PHE A 65 -2.14 -5.69 0.33
C PHE A 65 -0.94 -5.09 1.02
N TYR A 66 0.18 -4.97 0.34
CA TYR A 66 1.39 -4.35 0.86
C TYR A 66 1.66 -3.02 0.16
N HIS A 67 1.60 -1.93 0.93
CA HIS A 67 1.93 -0.58 0.50
C HIS A 67 3.42 -0.33 0.68
N HIS A 68 4.16 -0.32 -0.44
CA HIS A 68 5.61 -0.10 -0.42
C HIS A 68 5.97 1.34 -0.78
N SER A 69 6.65 2.03 0.14
CA SER A 69 7.15 3.41 -0.02
C SER A 69 8.51 3.64 0.63
N ILE A 70 8.91 2.73 1.52
CA ILE A 70 10.15 2.79 2.29
C ILE A 70 10.43 1.41 2.91
N HIS A 71 11.67 1.13 3.27
CA HIS A 71 11.99 -0.09 4.02
C HIS A 71 11.25 -0.18 5.35
N SER A 72 10.77 -1.39 5.66
CA SER A 72 10.20 -1.75 6.95
C SER A 72 10.30 -3.26 7.20
N ASN A 73 10.16 -3.68 8.47
CA ASN A 73 10.11 -5.10 8.82
C ASN A 73 8.82 -5.80 8.35
N VAL A 74 7.85 -5.05 7.83
CA VAL A 74 6.56 -5.57 7.36
C VAL A 74 6.74 -6.53 6.19
N LEU A 75 7.63 -6.22 5.24
CA LEU A 75 7.86 -7.07 4.08
C LEU A 75 8.36 -8.46 4.48
N ASP A 76 9.35 -8.52 5.37
CA ASP A 76 9.90 -9.80 5.85
C ASP A 76 8.87 -10.61 6.65
N PHE A 77 8.04 -9.90 7.43
CA PHE A 77 6.91 -10.51 8.11
C PHE A 77 5.92 -11.14 7.14
N LEU A 78 5.54 -10.45 6.06
CA LEU A 78 4.61 -10.95 5.06
C LEU A 78 5.16 -12.13 4.26
N ARG A 79 6.47 -12.21 4.07
CA ARG A 79 7.13 -13.35 3.39
C ARG A 79 6.91 -14.69 4.07
N SER A 80 6.62 -14.69 5.36
CA SER A 80 6.35 -15.91 6.13
C SER A 80 4.96 -16.51 5.88
N PHE A 81 4.10 -15.86 5.09
CA PHE A 81 2.73 -16.29 4.82
C PHE A 81 2.55 -16.85 3.41
N ARG A 82 1.61 -17.79 3.25
CA ARG A 82 1.20 -18.36 1.96
C ARG A 82 -0.04 -17.67 1.37
N SER A 83 -0.52 -16.61 2.01
CA SER A 83 -1.67 -15.83 1.55
C SER A 83 -1.36 -15.14 0.22
N PRO A 84 -2.35 -14.97 -0.67
CA PRO A 84 -2.21 -14.11 -1.84
C PRO A 84 -1.78 -12.69 -1.45
N ARG A 85 -0.85 -12.12 -2.20
CA ARG A 85 -0.27 -10.81 -1.92
C ARG A 85 -0.38 -9.87 -3.09
N VAL A 86 -0.75 -8.65 -2.80
CA VAL A 86 -0.87 -7.55 -3.75
C VAL A 86 0.13 -6.47 -3.36
N LEU A 87 0.98 -6.06 -4.29
CA LEU A 87 1.86 -4.90 -4.12
C LEU A 87 1.14 -3.64 -4.58
N ILE A 88 1.17 -2.58 -3.75
CA ILE A 88 0.81 -1.22 -4.13
C ILE A 88 2.05 -0.35 -3.94
N TYR A 89 2.64 0.06 -5.04
CA TYR A 89 3.89 0.82 -5.05
C TYR A 89 3.62 2.32 -5.09
N HIS A 90 4.09 3.04 -4.05
CA HIS A 90 3.90 4.47 -3.84
C HIS A 90 5.08 5.35 -4.21
N ASN A 91 6.09 4.81 -4.86
CA ASN A 91 7.40 5.42 -5.02
C ASN A 91 8.26 5.34 -3.75
N VAL A 92 9.57 5.19 -3.95
CA VAL A 92 10.57 5.34 -2.89
C VAL A 92 11.43 6.53 -3.24
N THR A 93 11.33 7.59 -2.46
CA THR A 93 12.11 8.82 -2.67
C THR A 93 13.62 8.49 -2.78
N PRO A 94 14.34 9.07 -3.74
CA PRO A 94 15.78 8.87 -3.83
C PRO A 94 16.49 9.28 -2.53
N HIS A 95 17.27 8.36 -1.97
CA HIS A 95 17.86 8.49 -0.64
C HIS A 95 18.83 9.69 -0.50
N HIS A 96 19.48 10.08 -1.61
CA HIS A 96 20.45 11.19 -1.61
C HIS A 96 19.82 12.54 -1.21
N PHE A 97 18.53 12.72 -1.36
CA PHE A 97 17.85 13.94 -0.88
C PHE A 97 17.88 14.09 0.65
N PHE A 98 18.17 13.00 1.38
CA PHE A 98 18.19 12.98 2.84
C PHE A 98 19.59 12.84 3.44
N GLU A 99 20.60 12.57 2.64
CA GLU A 99 21.97 12.27 3.12
C GLU A 99 22.59 13.39 3.96
N SER A 100 22.26 14.65 3.67
CA SER A 100 22.84 15.80 4.37
C SER A 100 22.18 16.15 5.71
N TYR A 101 20.96 15.63 5.99
CA TYR A 101 20.22 16.05 7.18
C TYR A 101 19.47 14.94 7.93
N ASP A 102 19.22 13.78 7.30
CA ASP A 102 18.60 12.63 7.96
C ASP A 102 19.18 11.30 7.42
N LEU A 103 20.31 10.90 7.99
CA LEU A 103 21.00 9.65 7.60
C LEU A 103 20.14 8.40 7.83
N LYS A 104 19.26 8.41 8.84
CA LYS A 104 18.35 7.29 9.09
C LYS A 104 17.31 7.17 7.99
N MET A 105 16.70 8.27 7.60
CA MET A 105 15.74 8.30 6.48
C MET A 105 16.43 7.90 5.18
N SER A 106 17.62 8.45 4.89
CA SER A 106 18.42 8.09 3.73
C SER A 106 18.68 6.58 3.66
N TYR A 107 19.12 5.97 4.77
CA TYR A 107 19.32 4.52 4.85
C TYR A 107 18.04 3.72 4.56
N LEU A 108 16.92 4.09 5.17
CA LEU A 108 15.64 3.39 4.98
C LEU A 108 15.14 3.49 3.54
N LEU A 109 15.30 4.65 2.90
CA LEU A 109 14.92 4.84 1.49
C LEU A 109 15.81 4.03 0.55
N LYS A 110 17.14 4.05 0.77
CA LYS A 110 18.10 3.24 0.00
C LYS A 110 17.73 1.76 0.07
N LYS A 111 17.50 1.26 1.28
CA LYS A 111 17.14 -0.13 1.53
C LYS A 111 15.79 -0.49 0.90
N GLY A 112 14.80 0.41 0.95
CA GLY A 112 13.50 0.22 0.31
C GLY A 112 13.62 0.04 -1.22
N ARG A 113 14.48 0.81 -1.88
CA ARG A 113 14.76 0.63 -3.31
C ARG A 113 15.49 -0.68 -3.63
N GLU A 114 16.41 -1.11 -2.78
CA GLU A 114 17.10 -2.41 -2.92
C GLU A 114 16.12 -3.59 -2.74
N GLU A 115 15.17 -3.46 -1.84
CA GLU A 115 14.12 -4.45 -1.64
C GLU A 115 13.19 -4.55 -2.84
N LEU A 116 12.79 -3.43 -3.43
CA LEU A 116 11.93 -3.37 -4.60
C LEU A 116 12.50 -4.21 -5.75
N LYS A 117 13.81 -4.10 -6.03
CA LYS A 117 14.50 -4.90 -7.06
C LYS A 117 14.39 -6.42 -6.86
N LYS A 118 14.08 -6.88 -5.65
CA LYS A 118 14.00 -8.30 -5.26
C LYS A 118 12.56 -8.77 -5.06
N MET A 119 11.58 -7.95 -5.42
CA MET A 119 10.15 -8.24 -5.16
C MET A 119 9.39 -8.78 -6.37
N ASN A 120 9.92 -8.68 -7.59
CA ASN A 120 9.20 -8.93 -8.84
C ASN A 120 8.49 -10.30 -8.97
N GLU A 121 8.96 -11.32 -8.26
CA GLU A 121 8.38 -12.68 -8.31
C GLU A 121 7.52 -13.04 -7.09
N LYS A 122 7.21 -12.07 -6.22
CA LYS A 122 6.68 -12.35 -4.87
C LYS A 122 5.24 -11.91 -4.65
N PHE A 123 4.62 -11.29 -5.65
CA PHE A 123 3.26 -10.77 -5.56
C PHE A 123 2.40 -11.32 -6.69
N ASP A 124 1.16 -11.66 -6.36
CA ASP A 124 0.19 -12.17 -7.33
C ASP A 124 -0.36 -11.06 -8.23
N PHE A 125 -0.46 -9.83 -7.69
CA PHE A 125 -0.87 -8.63 -8.41
C PHE A 125 0.02 -7.45 -8.02
N VAL A 126 0.27 -6.55 -8.96
CA VAL A 126 1.13 -5.40 -8.77
C VAL A 126 0.45 -4.14 -9.28
N PHE A 127 0.31 -3.16 -8.40
CA PHE A 127 -0.23 -1.83 -8.73
C PHE A 127 0.82 -0.75 -8.48
N ALA A 128 0.84 0.23 -9.37
CA ALA A 128 1.59 1.47 -9.21
C ALA A 128 0.62 2.65 -9.07
N VAL A 129 0.93 3.63 -8.25
CA VAL A 129 0.04 4.77 -8.02
C VAL A 129 0.08 5.82 -9.13
N SER A 130 0.99 5.69 -10.10
CA SER A 130 1.10 6.59 -11.26
C SER A 130 1.76 5.90 -12.44
N LYS A 131 1.65 6.52 -13.62
CA LYS A 131 2.36 6.04 -14.82
C LYS A 131 3.88 6.05 -14.64
N PHE A 132 4.42 7.06 -13.96
CA PHE A 132 5.85 7.13 -13.63
C PHE A 132 6.29 5.90 -12.80
N ASN A 133 5.54 5.57 -11.76
CA ASN A 133 5.84 4.43 -10.89
C ASN A 133 5.64 3.08 -11.60
N GLN A 134 4.68 3.01 -12.53
CA GLN A 134 4.50 1.83 -13.38
C GLN A 134 5.74 1.59 -14.23
N MET A 135 6.23 2.62 -14.93
CA MET A 135 7.43 2.52 -15.77
C MET A 135 8.66 2.09 -14.95
N GLU A 136 8.83 2.65 -13.74
CA GLU A 136 9.92 2.25 -12.84
C GLU A 136 9.84 0.77 -12.46
N LEU A 137 8.66 0.24 -12.19
CA LEU A 137 8.47 -1.19 -11.90
C LEU A 137 8.74 -2.06 -13.13
N GLU A 138 8.26 -1.65 -14.31
CA GLU A 138 8.50 -2.36 -15.57
C GLU A 138 10.00 -2.42 -15.91
N GLU A 139 10.75 -1.35 -15.69
CA GLU A 139 12.23 -1.31 -15.82
C GLU A 139 12.94 -2.25 -14.83
N LEU A 140 12.34 -2.50 -13.67
CA LEU A 140 12.84 -3.45 -12.67
C LEU A 140 12.41 -4.90 -12.95
N GLY A 141 11.70 -5.15 -14.06
CA GLY A 141 11.28 -6.48 -14.50
C GLY A 141 9.92 -6.95 -13.98
N PHE A 142 9.14 -6.08 -13.33
CA PHE A 142 7.77 -6.41 -12.97
C PHE A 142 6.90 -6.50 -14.22
N GLN A 143 6.01 -7.49 -14.26
CA GLN A 143 5.08 -7.70 -15.37
C GLN A 143 3.64 -7.41 -14.95
N ASN A 144 2.79 -7.06 -15.91
CA ASN A 144 1.36 -6.82 -15.70
C ASN A 144 1.07 -5.79 -14.59
N VAL A 145 1.86 -4.71 -14.55
CA VAL A 145 1.68 -3.63 -13.58
C VAL A 145 0.49 -2.78 -13.99
N GLU A 146 -0.51 -2.69 -13.13
CA GLU A 146 -1.67 -1.83 -13.33
C GLU A 146 -1.56 -0.52 -12.55
N ILE A 147 -2.29 0.52 -13.00
CA ILE A 147 -2.29 1.81 -12.32
C ILE A 147 -3.49 1.90 -11.38
N LEU A 148 -3.20 2.06 -10.09
CA LEU A 148 -4.16 2.39 -9.04
C LEU A 148 -3.85 3.79 -8.49
N PRO A 149 -4.40 4.85 -9.08
CA PRO A 149 -4.05 6.22 -8.69
C PRO A 149 -4.50 6.52 -7.25
N ILE A 150 -3.73 7.37 -6.57
CA ILE A 150 -4.13 7.89 -5.26
C ILE A 150 -5.39 8.72 -5.46
N THR A 151 -6.47 8.32 -4.80
CA THR A 151 -7.71 9.08 -4.75
C THR A 151 -7.68 9.98 -3.51
N TYR A 152 -8.01 11.25 -3.69
CA TYR A 152 -8.15 12.19 -2.60
C TYR A 152 -9.62 12.64 -2.54
N GLN A 153 -10.27 12.42 -1.41
CA GLN A 153 -11.57 13.05 -1.17
C GLN A 153 -11.31 14.53 -0.89
N LEU A 154 -11.56 15.34 -1.90
CA LEU A 154 -11.67 16.79 -1.68
C LEU A 154 -12.80 16.99 -0.67
N SER A 155 -12.47 17.56 0.50
CA SER A 155 -13.43 17.90 1.53
C SER A 155 -14.60 18.72 0.93
N GLU A 156 -15.75 18.72 1.59
CA GLU A 156 -17.07 19.25 1.16
C GLU A 156 -17.12 20.68 0.55
N ARG A 157 -15.98 21.30 0.31
CA ARG A 157 -15.87 22.63 -0.32
C ARG A 157 -16.06 22.65 -1.83
N PHE A 158 -16.11 21.48 -2.49
CA PHE A 158 -16.32 21.38 -3.93
C PHE A 158 -17.61 20.63 -4.25
N PRO A 159 -18.39 21.06 -5.26
CA PRO A 159 -19.60 20.36 -5.64
C PRO A 159 -19.29 18.92 -6.02
N LYS A 160 -20.13 17.99 -5.56
CA LYS A 160 -19.98 16.56 -5.85
C LYS A 160 -19.96 16.34 -7.35
N ILE A 161 -18.82 15.93 -7.89
CA ILE A 161 -18.74 15.40 -9.26
C ILE A 161 -19.45 14.05 -9.24
N GLU A 162 -20.46 13.86 -10.08
CA GLU A 162 -21.18 12.59 -10.19
C GLU A 162 -20.19 11.45 -10.49
N LYS A 163 -20.17 10.47 -9.61
CA LYS A 163 -19.29 9.30 -9.71
C LYS A 163 -19.65 8.49 -10.96
N SER A 164 -18.77 8.45 -11.95
CA SER A 164 -18.84 7.47 -13.02
C SER A 164 -18.63 6.07 -12.43
N LYS A 165 -19.74 5.30 -12.32
CA LYS A 165 -19.76 3.94 -11.74
C LYS A 165 -19.05 2.86 -12.59
N SER A 166 -18.43 3.20 -13.72
CA SER A 166 -18.10 2.21 -14.74
C SER A 166 -16.72 1.58 -14.70
N LYS A 167 -15.73 2.16 -13.99
CA LYS A 167 -14.34 1.65 -14.04
C LYS A 167 -13.91 0.74 -12.87
N ILE A 168 -14.56 0.83 -11.73
CA ILE A 168 -14.14 0.08 -10.54
C ILE A 168 -14.60 -1.38 -10.57
N LYS A 169 -15.72 -1.70 -11.24
CA LYS A 169 -16.22 -3.07 -11.37
C LYS A 169 -15.27 -4.04 -12.11
N LYS A 170 -14.37 -3.52 -12.98
CA LYS A 170 -13.43 -4.35 -13.74
C LYS A 170 -12.18 -4.78 -12.97
N LEU A 171 -11.91 -4.21 -11.81
CA LEU A 171 -10.71 -4.51 -11.02
C LEU A 171 -10.92 -5.67 -10.02
N PHE A 172 -12.17 -6.08 -9.78
CA PHE A 172 -12.49 -7.07 -8.74
C PHE A 172 -13.38 -8.23 -9.21
N LEU A 173 -13.64 -8.35 -10.53
CA LEU A 173 -14.24 -9.52 -11.19
C LEU A 173 -13.19 -10.28 -11.99
#